data_c7eea652a33355b6e887e31588f8f4d0
#
_entry.id   c7eea652a33355b6e887e31588f8f4d0
#
_cell.length_a   1.000
_cell.length_b   1.000
_cell.length_c   1.000
_cell.angle_alpha   90.00
_cell.angle_beta   90.00
_cell.angle_gamma   90.00
#
_symmetry.space_group_name_H-M   'P 1'
#
loop_
_entity.id
_entity.type
_entity.pdbx_description
1 polymer ?
#
loop_
_entity_poly.entity_id
_entity_poly.type
_entity_poly.pdbx_seq_one_letter_code
_entity_poly.pdbx_strand_id
1 'polypeptide(L)'
;MRKISLNIIFILLIFQNFGYSLASTDSKREQNLFKEIRCLVCQSQTIHESNSELAEDIKLLIREKILAGKTDHEIKQFLVEKYGEWILMTPRFNQHTYLLWIAPLIIFVIGFWFILNKVSSSKQKED
;
A
#
# COMPACT_ATOMS: atom_id res chain seq x y z
N MET A 1 -19.98 37.69 -35.85
CA MET A 1 -18.57 37.20 -35.93
C MET A 1 -17.82 37.34 -34.62
N ARG A 2 -17.93 38.46 -33.89
CA ARG A 2 -17.19 38.69 -32.62
C ARG A 2 -17.59 37.75 -31.46
N LYS A 3 -18.87 37.33 -31.37
CA LYS A 3 -19.35 36.40 -30.33
C LYS A 3 -18.88 34.95 -30.53
N ILE A 4 -18.69 34.53 -31.77
CA ILE A 4 -18.19 33.17 -32.11
C ILE A 4 -16.71 33.07 -31.76
N SER A 5 -15.92 34.12 -32.03
CA SER A 5 -14.50 34.16 -31.66
C SER A 5 -14.27 34.08 -30.12
N LEU A 6 -15.13 34.76 -29.34
CA LEU A 6 -15.04 34.72 -27.86
C LEU A 6 -15.33 33.32 -27.30
N ASN A 7 -16.33 32.62 -27.88
CA ASN A 7 -16.65 31.25 -27.47
C ASN A 7 -15.52 30.24 -27.79
N ILE A 8 -14.87 30.41 -28.96
CA ILE A 8 -13.75 29.54 -29.35
C ILE A 8 -12.56 29.74 -28.40
N ILE A 9 -12.24 31.00 -28.01
CA ILE A 9 -11.18 31.31 -27.07
C ILE A 9 -11.50 30.72 -25.69
N PHE A 10 -12.76 30.79 -25.25
CA PHE A 10 -13.18 30.22 -23.95
C PHE A 10 -13.08 28.70 -23.91
N ILE A 11 -13.44 28.02 -25.01
CA ILE A 11 -13.29 26.57 -25.16
C ILE A 11 -11.82 26.16 -25.17
N LEU A 12 -10.92 26.90 -25.85
CA LEU A 12 -9.48 26.66 -25.85
C LEU A 12 -8.86 26.82 -24.46
N LEU A 13 -9.29 27.82 -23.68
CA LEU A 13 -8.81 28.03 -22.30
C LEU A 13 -9.25 26.92 -21.37
N ILE A 14 -10.45 26.34 -21.54
CA ILE A 14 -10.92 25.19 -20.77
C ILE A 14 -10.09 23.94 -21.12
N PHE A 15 -9.76 23.74 -22.40
CA PHE A 15 -8.96 22.59 -22.85
C PHE A 15 -7.52 22.62 -22.31
N GLN A 16 -6.93 23.79 -22.12
CA GLN A 16 -5.59 23.92 -21.56
C GLN A 16 -5.52 23.52 -20.08
N ASN A 17 -6.62 23.73 -19.30
CA ASN A 17 -6.65 23.35 -17.89
C ASN A 17 -6.88 21.85 -17.66
N PHE A 18 -7.42 21.12 -18.63
CA PHE A 18 -7.71 19.69 -18.50
C PHE A 18 -6.44 18.82 -18.57
N GLY A 19 -5.43 19.26 -19.30
CA GLY A 19 -4.16 18.53 -19.44
C GLY A 19 -3.27 18.53 -18.19
N TYR A 20 -3.33 19.59 -17.38
CA TYR A 20 -2.47 19.70 -16.18
C TYR A 20 -2.92 18.82 -15.01
N SER A 21 -4.18 18.43 -14.95
CA SER A 21 -4.71 17.65 -13.82
C SER A 21 -4.30 16.17 -13.86
N LEU A 22 -4.09 15.60 -15.03
CA LEU A 22 -3.69 14.20 -15.21
C LEU A 22 -2.22 13.96 -14.84
N ALA A 23 -1.31 14.86 -15.23
CA ALA A 23 0.11 14.73 -14.94
C ALA A 23 0.45 14.82 -13.44
N SER A 24 -0.28 15.63 -12.68
CA SER A 24 -0.07 15.79 -11.23
C SER A 24 -0.55 14.58 -10.42
N THR A 25 -1.54 13.84 -10.90
CA THR A 25 -2.10 12.66 -10.24
C THR A 25 -1.14 11.47 -10.37
N ASP A 26 -0.55 11.27 -11.53
CA ASP A 26 0.41 10.18 -11.76
C ASP A 26 1.71 10.39 -10.98
N SER A 27 2.19 11.62 -10.85
CA SER A 27 3.37 11.93 -10.04
C SER A 27 3.18 11.63 -8.55
N LYS A 28 2.01 11.97 -7.98
CA LYS A 28 1.68 11.64 -6.58
C LYS A 28 1.52 10.13 -6.38
N ARG A 29 0.88 9.45 -7.32
CA ARG A 29 0.70 8.02 -7.31
C ARG A 29 2.04 7.29 -7.32
N GLU A 30 2.95 7.70 -8.20
CA GLU A 30 4.32 7.20 -8.29
C GLU A 30 5.07 7.34 -6.97
N GLN A 31 5.09 8.54 -6.38
CA GLN A 31 5.74 8.81 -5.11
C GLN A 31 5.17 7.96 -3.96
N ASN A 32 3.86 7.74 -3.92
CA ASN A 32 3.23 6.89 -2.92
C ASN A 32 3.68 5.43 -3.07
N LEU A 33 3.72 4.91 -4.30
CA LEU A 33 4.25 3.57 -4.56
C LEU A 33 5.71 3.44 -4.13
N PHE A 34 6.55 4.44 -4.40
CA PHE A 34 7.96 4.41 -3.99
C PHE A 34 8.15 4.36 -2.47
N LYS A 35 7.23 4.92 -1.68
CA LYS A 35 7.25 4.85 -0.21
C LYS A 35 6.81 3.50 0.34
N GLU A 36 6.04 2.74 -0.44
CA GLU A 36 5.54 1.43 -0.03
C GLU A 36 6.48 0.28 -0.40
N ILE A 37 7.48 0.54 -1.23
CA ILE A 37 8.44 -0.44 -1.72
C ILE A 37 9.77 -0.29 -0.97
N ARG A 38 10.28 -1.41 -0.46
CA ARG A 38 11.54 -1.48 0.27
C ARG A 38 12.72 -1.58 -0.69
N CYS A 39 13.79 -0.86 -0.42
CA CYS A 39 15.07 -1.07 -1.07
C CYS A 39 15.74 -2.33 -0.51
N LEU A 40 15.98 -3.34 -1.36
CA LEU A 40 16.49 -4.65 -0.95
C LEU A 40 17.96 -4.62 -0.52
N VAL A 41 18.72 -3.63 -1.00
CA VAL A 41 20.18 -3.47 -0.70
C VAL A 41 20.44 -2.39 0.36
N CYS A 42 19.40 -1.64 0.75
CA CYS A 42 19.51 -0.57 1.74
C CYS A 42 18.88 -1.02 3.05
N GLN A 43 19.53 -0.81 4.19
CA GLN A 43 19.03 -1.22 5.50
C GLN A 43 17.68 -0.55 5.84
N SER A 44 16.57 -1.23 5.52
CA SER A 44 15.19 -0.84 5.86
C SER A 44 14.69 0.49 5.27
N GLN A 45 15.36 1.05 4.28
CA GLN A 45 14.92 2.25 3.57
C GLN A 45 13.92 1.92 2.47
N THR A 46 13.06 2.90 2.13
CA THR A 46 12.20 2.81 0.95
C THR A 46 12.99 3.12 -0.32
N ILE A 47 12.50 2.68 -1.49
CA ILE A 47 13.11 3.10 -2.75
C ILE A 47 12.97 4.61 -2.97
N HIS A 48 12.01 5.27 -2.33
CA HIS A 48 11.85 6.71 -2.39
C HIS A 48 13.08 7.46 -1.82
N GLU A 49 13.62 6.95 -0.71
CA GLU A 49 14.75 7.56 0.02
C GLU A 49 16.12 7.06 -0.49
N SER A 50 16.12 5.96 -1.22
CA SER A 50 17.35 5.35 -1.72
C SER A 50 17.75 5.87 -3.10
N ASN A 51 19.04 6.14 -3.26
CA ASN A 51 19.69 6.48 -4.53
C ASN A 51 20.58 5.34 -5.05
N SER A 52 20.37 4.11 -4.59
CA SER A 52 21.10 2.95 -5.11
C SER A 52 20.69 2.64 -6.54
N GLU A 53 21.60 2.08 -7.34
CA GLU A 53 21.33 1.67 -8.72
C GLU A 53 20.10 0.77 -8.83
N LEU A 54 19.98 -0.22 -7.92
CA LEU A 54 18.81 -1.10 -7.87
C LEU A 54 17.51 -0.36 -7.54
N ALA A 55 17.55 0.66 -6.65
CA ALA A 55 16.38 1.45 -6.36
C ALA A 55 15.93 2.28 -7.57
N GLU A 56 16.87 2.84 -8.32
CA GLU A 56 16.55 3.57 -9.56
C GLU A 56 15.96 2.65 -10.63
N ASP A 57 16.49 1.44 -10.80
CA ASP A 57 15.93 0.45 -11.72
C ASP A 57 14.48 0.08 -11.36
N ILE A 58 14.21 -0.13 -10.08
CA ILE A 58 12.84 -0.43 -9.62
C ILE A 58 11.92 0.77 -9.83
N LYS A 59 12.38 2.00 -9.60
CA LYS A 59 11.62 3.22 -9.88
C LYS A 59 11.26 3.34 -11.35
N LEU A 60 12.21 3.09 -12.25
CA LEU A 60 11.99 3.09 -13.71
C LEU A 60 10.96 2.03 -14.10
N LEU A 61 11.07 0.82 -13.56
CA LEU A 61 10.13 -0.27 -13.82
C LEU A 61 8.71 0.09 -13.37
N ILE A 62 8.56 0.71 -12.21
CA ILE A 62 7.25 1.15 -11.71
C ILE A 62 6.66 2.21 -12.63
N ARG A 63 7.45 3.21 -13.08
CA ARG A 63 7.02 4.22 -14.06
C ARG A 63 6.52 3.60 -15.35
N GLU A 64 7.27 2.66 -15.89
CA GLU A 64 6.88 1.93 -17.10
C GLU A 64 5.51 1.25 -16.93
N LYS A 65 5.29 0.58 -15.80
CA LYS A 65 4.02 -0.08 -15.50
C LYS A 65 2.86 0.90 -15.30
N ILE A 66 3.10 2.05 -14.68
CA ILE A 66 2.10 3.13 -14.55
C ILE A 66 1.71 3.65 -15.93
N LEU A 67 2.69 3.93 -16.78
CA LEU A 67 2.45 4.40 -18.16
C LEU A 67 1.72 3.34 -19.01
N ALA A 68 1.94 2.06 -18.74
CA ALA A 68 1.20 0.95 -19.35
C ALA A 68 -0.24 0.79 -18.80
N GLY A 69 -0.69 1.69 -17.92
CA GLY A 69 -2.05 1.67 -17.36
C GLY A 69 -2.30 0.62 -16.28
N LYS A 70 -1.25 0.01 -15.71
CA LYS A 70 -1.38 -0.98 -14.65
C LYS A 70 -1.86 -0.35 -13.35
N THR A 71 -2.65 -1.10 -12.59
CA THR A 71 -3.11 -0.70 -11.25
C THR A 71 -1.98 -0.87 -10.22
N ASP A 72 -2.07 -0.15 -9.09
CA ASP A 72 -1.10 -0.26 -7.98
C ASP A 72 -1.03 -1.68 -7.44
N HIS A 73 -2.16 -2.38 -7.42
CA HIS A 73 -2.22 -3.77 -6.98
C HIS A 73 -1.46 -4.70 -7.91
N GLU A 74 -1.62 -4.56 -9.22
CA GLU A 74 -0.90 -5.35 -10.24
C GLU A 74 0.61 -5.09 -10.19
N ILE A 75 1.01 -3.81 -10.00
CA ILE A 75 2.42 -3.43 -9.88
C ILE A 75 3.05 -4.07 -8.64
N LYS A 76 2.38 -3.97 -7.48
CA LYS A 76 2.83 -4.60 -6.24
C LYS A 76 2.89 -6.12 -6.36
N GLN A 77 1.89 -6.74 -6.98
CA GLN A 77 1.89 -8.18 -7.22
C GLN A 77 3.07 -8.61 -8.08
N PHE A 78 3.32 -7.92 -9.18
CA PHE A 78 4.46 -8.19 -10.06
C PHE A 78 5.80 -8.08 -9.31
N LEU A 79 5.96 -7.04 -8.46
CA LEU A 79 7.17 -6.87 -7.67
C LEU A 79 7.34 -7.99 -6.63
N VAL A 80 6.24 -8.43 -5.99
CA VAL A 80 6.26 -9.55 -5.05
C VAL A 80 6.61 -10.87 -5.74
N GLU A 81 6.08 -11.12 -6.92
CA GLU A 81 6.41 -12.32 -7.71
C GLU A 81 7.89 -12.36 -8.12
N LYS A 82 8.47 -11.20 -8.42
CA LYS A 82 9.86 -11.09 -8.89
C LYS A 82 10.88 -11.07 -7.75
N TYR A 83 10.59 -10.37 -6.65
CA TYR A 83 11.53 -10.09 -5.56
C TYR A 83 11.13 -10.69 -4.21
N GLY A 84 9.93 -11.25 -4.10
CA GLY A 84 9.38 -11.80 -2.87
C GLY A 84 8.58 -10.79 -2.04
N GLU A 85 7.85 -11.29 -1.02
CA GLU A 85 6.96 -10.45 -0.20
C GLU A 85 7.70 -9.40 0.64
N TRP A 86 8.99 -9.59 0.88
CA TRP A 86 9.84 -8.66 1.64
C TRP A 86 10.03 -7.30 0.98
N ILE A 87 9.71 -7.17 -0.30
CA ILE A 87 9.82 -5.91 -1.04
C ILE A 87 8.77 -4.89 -0.59
N LEU A 88 7.65 -5.33 0.01
CA LEU A 88 6.62 -4.44 0.52
C LEU A 88 6.93 -4.01 1.96
N MET A 89 6.77 -2.71 2.24
CA MET A 89 6.91 -2.16 3.60
C MET A 89 5.77 -2.60 4.52
N THR A 90 4.56 -2.73 3.96
CA THR A 90 3.37 -3.19 4.69
C THR A 90 3.08 -4.64 4.32
N PRO A 91 3.06 -5.57 5.29
CA PRO A 91 2.70 -6.95 5.01
C PRO A 91 1.25 -7.01 4.51
N ARG A 92 1.02 -7.79 3.46
CA ARG A 92 -0.34 -8.06 2.98
C ARG A 92 -1.09 -8.88 4.03
N PHE A 93 -2.35 -8.53 4.28
CA PHE A 93 -3.27 -9.39 5.02
C PHE A 93 -3.59 -10.61 4.15
N ASN A 94 -2.77 -11.66 4.30
CA ASN A 94 -2.96 -12.93 3.60
C ASN A 94 -3.66 -13.92 4.53
N GLN A 95 -4.35 -14.92 3.98
CA GLN A 95 -5.03 -15.96 4.77
C GLN A 95 -4.09 -16.63 5.79
N HIS A 96 -2.81 -16.77 5.47
CA HIS A 96 -1.79 -17.32 6.38
C HIS A 96 -1.42 -16.38 7.53
N THR A 97 -1.53 -15.06 7.32
CA THR A 97 -1.21 -14.05 8.35
C THR A 97 -2.40 -13.85 9.30
N TYR A 98 -3.62 -14.16 8.89
CA TYR A 98 -4.83 -14.05 9.70
C TYR A 98 -4.78 -14.95 10.94
N LEU A 99 -4.23 -16.15 10.81
CA LEU A 99 -4.04 -17.07 11.94
C LEU A 99 -3.12 -16.50 13.01
N LEU A 100 -2.07 -15.76 12.61
CA LEU A 100 -1.13 -15.14 13.53
C LEU A 100 -1.77 -14.03 14.38
N TRP A 101 -2.75 -13.31 13.81
CA TRP A 101 -3.47 -12.24 14.51
C TRP A 101 -4.58 -12.77 15.43
N ILE A 102 -5.19 -13.91 15.08
CA ILE A 102 -6.26 -14.51 15.89
C ILE A 102 -5.70 -15.39 17.02
N ALA A 103 -4.52 -16.01 16.83
CA ALA A 103 -3.91 -16.90 17.83
C ALA A 103 -3.84 -16.28 19.24
N PRO A 104 -3.33 -15.05 19.45
CA PRO A 104 -3.26 -14.44 20.77
C PRO A 104 -4.66 -14.19 21.37
N LEU A 105 -5.66 -13.85 20.55
CA LEU A 105 -7.04 -13.66 21.00
C LEU A 105 -7.65 -14.97 21.52
N ILE A 106 -7.45 -16.07 20.81
CA ILE A 106 -7.94 -17.41 21.23
C ILE A 106 -7.28 -17.81 22.53
N ILE A 107 -5.96 -17.66 22.64
CA ILE A 107 -5.22 -17.99 23.89
C ILE A 107 -5.74 -17.16 25.05
N PHE A 108 -5.99 -15.87 24.85
CA PHE A 108 -6.52 -14.98 25.87
C PHE A 108 -7.92 -15.41 26.34
N VAL A 109 -8.81 -15.75 25.41
CA VAL A 109 -10.18 -16.21 25.75
C VAL A 109 -10.15 -17.54 26.51
N ILE A 110 -9.34 -18.49 26.07
CA ILE A 110 -9.20 -19.79 26.76
C ILE A 110 -8.61 -19.60 28.16
N GLY A 111 -7.56 -18.80 28.30
CA GLY A 111 -6.94 -18.50 29.59
C GLY A 111 -7.90 -17.81 30.55
N PHE A 112 -8.65 -16.83 30.07
CA PHE A 112 -9.66 -16.13 30.85
C PHE A 112 -10.79 -17.07 31.32
N TRP A 113 -11.30 -17.92 30.42
CA TRP A 113 -12.30 -18.92 30.75
C TRP A 113 -11.80 -19.92 31.83
N PHE A 114 -10.53 -20.36 31.72
CA PHE A 114 -9.93 -21.27 32.69
C PHE A 114 -9.79 -20.62 34.06
N ILE A 115 -9.40 -19.35 34.14
CA ILE A 115 -9.31 -18.59 35.41
C ILE A 115 -10.69 -18.44 36.05
N LEU A 116 -11.72 -18.07 35.29
CA LEU A 116 -13.07 -17.93 35.81
C LEU A 116 -13.61 -19.25 36.40
N ASN A 117 -13.39 -20.36 35.70
CA ASN A 117 -13.82 -21.68 36.21
C ASN A 117 -13.06 -22.08 37.48
N LYS A 118 -11.77 -21.76 37.57
CA LYS A 118 -10.94 -22.07 38.74
C LYS A 118 -11.39 -21.26 39.96
N VAL A 119 -11.63 -19.95 39.77
CA VAL A 119 -12.10 -19.05 40.85
C VAL A 119 -13.51 -19.41 41.33
N SER A 120 -14.38 -19.79 40.40
CA SER A 120 -15.74 -20.24 40.74
C SER A 120 -15.74 -21.54 41.55
N SER A 121 -14.83 -22.46 41.23
CA SER A 121 -14.71 -23.75 41.94
C SER A 121 -14.10 -23.62 43.34
N SER A 122 -13.31 -22.58 43.63
CA SER A 122 -12.76 -22.36 44.98
C SER A 122 -13.75 -21.74 45.95
N LYS A 123 -14.77 -21.01 45.48
CA LYS A 123 -15.83 -20.46 46.35
C LYS A 123 -16.80 -21.51 46.90
N GLN A 124 -16.91 -22.67 46.25
CA GLN A 124 -17.81 -23.73 46.65
C GLN A 124 -17.22 -24.68 47.72
N LYS A 125 -15.97 -24.45 48.14
CA LYS A 125 -15.27 -25.29 49.12
C LYS A 125 -15.17 -24.67 50.51
N GLU A 126 -15.72 -23.48 50.71
CA GLU A 126 -15.73 -22.73 51.99
C GLU A 126 -17.09 -22.68 52.70
N ASP A 127 -18.15 -23.29 52.14
CA ASP A 127 -19.43 -23.58 52.77
C ASP A 127 -19.50 -25.09 53.03
#